data_bd57348fa78ced8ceb4482a590610e5f
#
_entry.id   bd57348fa78ced8ceb4482a590610e5f
#
_cell.length_a   1.000
_cell.length_b   1.000
_cell.length_c   1.000
_cell.angle_alpha   90.00
_cell.angle_beta   90.00
_cell.angle_gamma   90.00
#
_symmetry.space_group_name_H-M   'P 1'
#
loop_
_entity.id
_entity.type
_entity.pdbx_description
1 polymer ?
#
loop_
_entity_poly.entity_id
_entity_poly.type
_entity_poly.pdbx_seq_one_letter_code
_entity_poly.pdbx_strand_id
1 'polypeptide(L)'
;MKEQITFDTFDKVDIRVGTVISVKKNEKARKPSLVVEVDFGEEIGIKQSSAQITDYYNEDNLKGKQVIGVCNFAEKNIAGVVSQVLILGSIDKDGKVILVHPSQKSENGLPIA
;
A
#
# COMPACT_ATOMS: atom_id res chain seq x y z
N MET A 1 -2.18 11.17 21.14
CA MET A 1 -1.21 10.12 20.79
C MET A 1 -1.78 8.76 21.19
N LYS A 2 -1.47 7.74 20.42
CA LYS A 2 -1.93 6.37 20.71
C LYS A 2 -1.20 5.80 21.93
N GLU A 3 -1.74 4.70 22.48
CA GLU A 3 -1.11 3.96 23.57
C GLU A 3 0.32 3.53 23.20
N GLN A 4 1.18 3.43 24.22
CA GLN A 4 2.50 2.81 24.08
C GLN A 4 2.34 1.35 23.69
N ILE A 5 3.22 0.91 22.79
CA ILE A 5 3.36 -0.51 22.46
C ILE A 5 4.80 -0.93 22.66
N THR A 6 5.03 -2.23 22.77
CA THR A 6 6.39 -2.77 22.84
C THR A 6 6.96 -2.91 21.43
N PHE A 7 8.29 -2.99 21.34
CA PHE A 7 8.95 -3.31 20.08
C PHE A 7 8.46 -4.66 19.53
N ASP A 8 8.26 -5.65 20.39
CA ASP A 8 7.77 -6.96 19.99
C ASP A 8 6.41 -6.87 19.30
N THR A 9 5.53 -5.99 19.75
CA THR A 9 4.23 -5.76 19.10
C THR A 9 4.42 -5.18 17.70
N PHE A 10 5.28 -4.18 17.56
CA PHE A 10 5.59 -3.58 16.25
C PHE A 10 6.24 -4.61 15.31
N ASP A 11 7.14 -5.43 15.84
CA ASP A 11 7.88 -6.40 15.04
C ASP A 11 7.02 -7.50 14.42
N LYS A 12 5.78 -7.63 14.88
CA LYS A 12 4.79 -8.53 14.26
C LYS A 12 4.20 -7.98 12.97
N VAL A 13 4.36 -6.70 12.69
CA VAL A 13 3.85 -6.07 11.48
C VAL A 13 4.90 -6.25 10.38
N ASP A 14 4.54 -6.94 9.30
CA ASP A 14 5.46 -7.20 8.19
C ASP A 14 5.33 -6.08 7.16
N ILE A 15 6.24 -5.12 7.22
CA ILE A 15 6.25 -3.93 6.37
C ILE A 15 7.38 -4.08 5.35
N ARG A 16 7.06 -3.96 4.07
CA ARG A 16 8.03 -4.17 2.98
C ARG A 16 7.98 -3.05 1.94
N VAL A 17 9.10 -2.90 1.25
CA VAL A 17 9.21 -2.04 0.07
C VAL A 17 8.68 -2.80 -1.15
N GLY A 18 7.91 -2.13 -2.00
CA GLY A 18 7.48 -2.70 -3.28
C GLY A 18 7.42 -1.66 -4.37
N THR A 19 7.33 -2.12 -5.61
CA THR A 19 7.20 -1.26 -6.79
C THR A 19 5.83 -1.47 -7.42
N VAL A 20 5.12 -0.38 -7.68
CA VAL A 20 3.81 -0.43 -8.35
C VAL A 20 4.00 -0.85 -9.80
N ILE A 21 3.33 -1.92 -10.21
CA ILE A 21 3.41 -2.45 -11.57
C ILE A 21 2.16 -2.22 -12.40
N SER A 22 1.00 -2.05 -11.77
CA SER A 22 -0.23 -1.69 -12.48
C SER A 22 -1.17 -0.90 -11.58
N VAL A 23 -1.97 -0.04 -12.21
CA VAL A 23 -2.96 0.79 -11.52
C VAL A 23 -4.21 0.84 -12.40
N LYS A 24 -5.36 0.54 -11.81
CA LYS A 24 -6.67 0.63 -12.48
C LYS A 24 -7.66 1.31 -11.56
N LYS A 25 -8.65 1.98 -12.14
CA LYS A 25 -9.79 2.48 -11.37
C LYS A 25 -10.65 1.31 -10.92
N ASN A 26 -11.13 1.35 -9.68
CA ASN A 26 -12.13 0.40 -9.22
C ASN A 26 -13.52 0.99 -9.47
N GLU A 27 -14.12 0.61 -10.58
CA GLU A 27 -15.40 1.16 -11.02
C GLU A 27 -16.58 0.68 -10.17
N LYS A 28 -16.41 -0.37 -9.39
CA LYS A 28 -17.47 -0.89 -8.50
C LYS A 28 -17.48 -0.23 -7.14
N ALA A 29 -16.43 0.53 -6.79
CA ALA A 29 -16.35 1.18 -5.49
C ALA A 29 -17.27 2.40 -5.42
N ARG A 30 -17.95 2.58 -4.27
CA ARG A 30 -18.81 3.74 -4.04
C ARG A 30 -18.01 5.04 -3.98
N LYS A 31 -16.83 4.98 -3.36
CA LYS A 31 -15.90 6.10 -3.33
C LYS A 31 -14.81 5.84 -4.36
N PRO A 32 -14.32 6.89 -5.03
CA PRO A 32 -13.24 6.71 -5.99
C PRO A 32 -12.07 5.99 -5.35
N SER A 33 -11.61 4.91 -5.98
CA SER A 33 -10.48 4.14 -5.52
C SER A 33 -9.71 3.53 -6.68
N LEU A 34 -8.48 3.13 -6.40
CA LEU A 34 -7.58 2.50 -7.36
C LEU A 34 -7.30 1.07 -6.93
N VAL A 35 -7.23 0.17 -7.91
CA VAL A 35 -6.69 -1.18 -7.71
C VAL A 35 -5.23 -1.11 -8.11
N VAL A 36 -4.35 -1.32 -7.14
CA VAL A 36 -2.90 -1.17 -7.31
C VAL A 36 -2.25 -2.52 -7.14
N GLU A 37 -1.49 -2.97 -8.14
CA GLU A 37 -0.66 -4.15 -8.02
C GLU A 37 0.77 -3.74 -7.72
N VAL A 38 1.36 -4.39 -6.71
CA VAL A 38 2.69 -4.05 -6.21
C VAL A 38 3.56 -5.31 -6.19
N ASP A 39 4.75 -5.18 -6.73
CA ASP A 39 5.76 -6.24 -6.70
C ASP A 39 6.63 -6.06 -5.44
N PHE A 40 6.49 -7.00 -4.50
CA PHE A 40 7.26 -7.02 -3.25
C PHE A 40 8.44 -8.00 -3.29
N GLY A 41 8.88 -8.41 -4.48
CA GLY A 41 10.01 -9.32 -4.62
C GLY A 41 9.61 -10.80 -4.55
N GLU A 42 10.58 -11.67 -4.65
CA GLU A 42 10.33 -13.11 -4.78
C GLU A 42 9.65 -13.73 -3.56
N GLU A 43 10.01 -13.32 -2.36
CA GLU A 43 9.46 -13.90 -1.13
C GLU A 43 7.96 -13.61 -0.97
N ILE A 44 7.58 -12.37 -1.12
CA ILE A 44 6.20 -11.91 -0.93
C ILE A 44 5.39 -12.04 -2.23
N GLY A 45 6.02 -11.70 -3.36
CA GLY A 45 5.38 -11.74 -4.66
C GLY A 45 4.58 -10.49 -4.97
N ILE A 46 3.71 -10.62 -5.97
CA ILE A 46 2.86 -9.52 -6.41
C ILE A 46 1.56 -9.57 -5.61
N LYS A 47 1.20 -8.43 -5.01
CA LYS A 47 -0.01 -8.28 -4.20
C LYS A 47 -0.81 -7.11 -4.71
N GLN A 48 -2.13 -7.17 -4.57
CA GLN A 48 -2.99 -6.05 -4.95
C GLN A 48 -3.63 -5.40 -3.73
N SER A 49 -3.94 -4.13 -3.88
CA SER A 49 -4.60 -3.33 -2.86
C SER A 49 -5.71 -2.50 -3.50
N SER A 50 -6.83 -2.37 -2.82
CA SER A 50 -7.84 -1.37 -3.15
C SER A 50 -7.58 -0.14 -2.27
N ALA A 51 -7.28 0.99 -2.87
CA ALA A 51 -6.83 2.17 -2.14
C ALA A 51 -7.60 3.43 -2.54
N GLN A 52 -8.10 4.16 -1.54
CA GLN A 52 -8.79 5.44 -1.74
C GLN A 52 -7.76 6.57 -1.76
N ILE A 53 -7.02 6.67 -2.86
CA ILE A 53 -5.89 7.59 -3.00
C ILE A 53 -6.00 8.46 -4.25
N THR A 54 -7.22 8.70 -4.74
CA THR A 54 -7.43 9.37 -6.02
C THR A 54 -7.25 10.88 -6.00
N ASP A 55 -7.01 11.50 -4.83
CA ASP A 55 -6.79 12.95 -4.77
C ASP A 55 -5.49 13.37 -5.46
N TYR A 56 -4.44 12.56 -5.35
CA TYR A 56 -3.12 12.87 -5.89
C TYR A 56 -2.59 11.84 -6.88
N TYR A 57 -3.24 10.68 -6.99
CA TYR A 57 -2.73 9.56 -7.79
C TYR A 57 -3.73 9.11 -8.84
N ASN A 58 -3.21 8.64 -9.96
CA ASN A 58 -3.97 8.09 -11.07
C ASN A 58 -3.19 6.97 -11.72
N GLU A 59 -3.72 6.43 -12.82
CA GLU A 59 -3.10 5.32 -13.52
C GLU A 59 -1.71 5.67 -14.07
N ASP A 60 -1.44 6.95 -14.36
CA ASP A 60 -0.19 7.38 -15.01
C ASP A 60 0.91 7.77 -14.04
N ASN A 61 0.56 8.40 -12.90
CA ASN A 61 1.58 8.98 -12.02
C ASN A 61 2.04 8.06 -10.88
N LEU A 62 1.47 6.87 -10.78
CA LEU A 62 1.81 5.93 -9.70
C LEU A 62 2.60 4.72 -10.21
N LYS A 63 2.35 4.28 -11.43
CA LYS A 63 3.05 3.13 -12.00
C LYS A 63 4.56 3.35 -12.03
N GLY A 64 5.32 2.36 -11.58
CA GLY A 64 6.79 2.42 -11.51
C GLY A 64 7.33 3.06 -10.23
N LYS A 65 6.47 3.63 -9.41
CA LYS A 65 6.88 4.24 -8.13
C LYS A 65 7.00 3.19 -7.06
N GLN A 66 7.93 3.40 -6.12
CA GLN A 66 8.03 2.54 -4.95
C GLN A 66 7.07 3.00 -3.86
N VAL A 67 6.56 2.04 -3.10
CA VAL A 67 5.64 2.25 -1.98
C VAL A 67 6.07 1.38 -0.81
N ILE A 68 5.48 1.65 0.34
CA ILE A 68 5.68 0.86 1.55
C ILE A 68 4.33 0.22 1.88
N GLY A 69 4.33 -1.08 2.12
CA GLY A 69 3.10 -1.81 2.41
C GLY A 69 3.21 -2.76 3.58
N VAL A 70 2.09 -2.91 4.29
CA VAL A 70 1.93 -3.95 5.32
C VAL A 70 1.43 -5.20 4.63
N CYS A 71 2.21 -6.28 4.70
CA CYS A 71 2.01 -7.48 3.87
C CYS A 71 1.35 -8.64 4.61
N ASN A 72 1.16 -8.56 5.91
CA ASN A 72 0.66 -9.69 6.69
C ASN A 72 -0.72 -9.50 7.32
N PHE A 73 -1.55 -8.63 6.76
CA PHE A 73 -2.97 -8.63 7.09
C PHE A 73 -3.69 -9.77 6.35
N ALA A 74 -4.77 -10.27 6.96
CA ALA A 74 -5.68 -11.17 6.25
C ALA A 74 -6.27 -10.44 5.04
N GLU A 75 -6.52 -11.18 3.95
CA GLU A 75 -7.15 -10.63 2.75
C GLU A 75 -8.55 -10.12 3.06
N LYS A 76 -8.94 -9.03 2.40
CA LYS A 76 -10.24 -8.42 2.58
C LYS A 76 -10.85 -8.10 1.21
N ASN A 77 -12.10 -8.49 1.00
CA ASN A 77 -12.82 -8.10 -0.22
C ASN A 77 -13.35 -6.67 -0.05
N ILE A 78 -12.95 -5.79 -0.95
CA ILE A 78 -13.37 -4.38 -0.95
C ILE A 78 -13.93 -4.08 -2.35
N ALA A 79 -15.25 -3.90 -2.44
CA ALA A 79 -15.94 -3.58 -3.69
C ALA A 79 -15.55 -4.53 -4.84
N GLY A 80 -15.53 -5.84 -4.56
CA GLY A 80 -15.22 -6.87 -5.54
C GLY A 80 -13.74 -7.11 -5.79
N VAL A 81 -12.86 -6.40 -5.09
CA VAL A 81 -11.41 -6.55 -5.18
C VAL A 81 -10.88 -7.20 -3.90
N VAL A 82 -10.10 -8.26 -4.05
CA VAL A 82 -9.41 -8.88 -2.91
C VAL A 82 -8.17 -8.04 -2.59
N SER A 83 -8.24 -7.26 -1.50
CA SER A 83 -7.14 -6.43 -1.04
C SER A 83 -6.23 -7.24 -0.12
N GLN A 84 -4.96 -7.37 -0.51
CA GLN A 84 -3.99 -8.26 0.14
C GLN A 84 -2.93 -7.50 0.93
N VAL A 85 -2.80 -6.21 0.70
CA VAL A 85 -1.75 -5.39 1.30
C VAL A 85 -2.32 -4.02 1.61
N LEU A 86 -1.81 -3.39 2.68
CA LEU A 86 -2.12 -2.01 3.00
C LEU A 86 -0.94 -1.13 2.58
N ILE A 87 -1.16 -0.30 1.57
CA ILE A 87 -0.16 0.69 1.13
C ILE A 87 -0.22 1.87 2.11
N LEU A 88 0.93 2.25 2.66
CA LEU A 88 1.00 3.26 3.70
C LEU A 88 1.10 4.67 3.12
N GLY A 89 0.46 5.61 3.80
CA GLY A 89 0.51 7.02 3.44
C GLY A 89 0.10 7.90 4.61
N SER A 90 0.46 9.18 4.53
CA SER A 90 -0.06 10.17 5.45
C SER A 90 -1.48 10.53 5.04
N ILE A 91 -2.36 10.75 6.02
CA ILE A 91 -3.76 11.11 5.79
C ILE A 91 -4.00 12.45 6.46
N ASP A 92 -4.41 13.45 5.68
CA ASP A 92 -4.72 14.76 6.25
C ASP A 92 -6.16 14.79 6.82
N LYS A 93 -6.55 15.94 7.36
CA LYS A 93 -7.87 16.11 7.98
C LYS A 93 -9.03 15.96 6.99
N ASP A 94 -8.78 16.12 5.70
CA ASP A 94 -9.79 15.96 4.64
C ASP A 94 -9.80 14.56 4.05
N GLY A 95 -8.94 13.67 4.56
CA GLY A 95 -8.83 12.29 4.10
C GLY A 95 -7.95 12.11 2.87
N LYS A 96 -7.23 13.14 2.45
CA LYS A 96 -6.31 13.04 1.31
C LYS A 96 -5.03 12.35 1.72
N VAL A 97 -4.56 11.46 0.87
CA VAL A 97 -3.44 10.56 1.18
C VAL A 97 -2.23 10.90 0.32
N ILE A 98 -1.08 11.05 0.98
CA ILE A 98 0.23 11.12 0.32
C ILE A 98 1.00 9.88 0.72
N LEU A 99 1.40 9.08 -0.26
CA LEU A 99 2.04 7.78 -0.02
C LEU A 99 3.47 7.94 0.52
N VAL A 100 3.83 7.03 1.39
CA VAL A 100 5.20 6.92 1.92
C VAL A 100 6.03 6.11 0.94
N HIS A 101 7.26 6.56 0.69
CA HIS A 101 8.18 5.81 -0.15
C HIS A 101 9.62 5.98 0.37
N PRO A 102 10.55 5.08 0.00
CA PRO A 102 11.94 5.27 0.39
C PRO A 102 12.53 6.49 -0.34
N SER A 103 13.42 7.20 0.33
CA SER A 103 14.05 8.41 -0.24
C SER A 103 14.97 8.10 -1.42
N GLN A 104 15.41 6.87 -1.54
CA GLN A 104 16.24 6.37 -2.64
C GLN A 104 15.68 5.04 -3.10
N LYS A 105 16.00 4.63 -4.32
CA LYS A 105 15.58 3.34 -4.83
C LYS A 105 16.06 2.23 -3.90
N SER A 106 15.12 1.39 -3.48
CA SER A 106 15.37 0.27 -2.59
C SER A 106 14.99 -1.04 -3.29
N GLU A 107 15.60 -2.13 -2.88
CA GLU A 107 15.27 -3.44 -3.43
C GLU A 107 13.87 -3.86 -2.97
N ASN A 108 13.07 -4.39 -3.90
CA ASN A 108 11.73 -4.88 -3.58
C ASN A 108 11.79 -6.02 -2.57
N GLY A 109 10.93 -5.95 -1.55
CA GLY A 109 10.84 -6.98 -0.54
C GLY A 109 11.71 -6.72 0.69
N LEU A 110 12.52 -5.67 0.71
CA LEU A 110 13.27 -5.34 1.91
C LEU A 110 12.35 -4.95 3.05
N PRO A 111 12.59 -5.45 4.27
CA PRO A 111 11.75 -5.11 5.41
C PRO A 111 12.02 -3.69 5.90
N ILE A 112 10.99 -3.10 6.48
CA ILE A 112 11.08 -1.81 7.16
C ILE A 112 11.19 -2.10 8.65
N ALA A 113 12.16 -1.49 9.27
CA ALA A 113 12.42 -1.68 10.69
C ALA A 113 12.20 -0.39 11.49
#